data_0f5c38d0eabd66085037fb437067e433
#
_entry.id   0f5c38d0eabd66085037fb437067e433
#
_cell.length_a   1.000
_cell.length_b   1.000
_cell.length_c   1.000
_cell.angle_alpha   90.00
_cell.angle_beta   90.00
_cell.angle_gamma   90.00
#
_symmetry.space_group_name_H-M   'P 1'
#
loop_
_entity.id
_entity.type
_entity.pdbx_description
1 polymer ?
#
loop_
_entity_poly.entity_id
_entity_poly.type
_entity_poly.pdbx_seq_one_letter_code
_entity_poly.pdbx_strand_id
1 'polypeptide(L)'
;GKCFREDGVNEFVEKAKTADGFVFGSPVHYASASGMITSFLDRAFYGKSALFQGKPGACVVSCRRGGASAAFDQLNKYFTINCMPVVSSQYWNQVHGNTPEEVKQDLEGMQTMRTLGNNMAWLLKGIEAGKAAGVSFPEREPAQKTNFIR
;
A
#
# COMPACT_ATOMS: atom_id res chain seq x y z
N GLY A 1 12.57 17.14 3.48
CA GLY A 1 13.67 16.95 2.54
C GLY A 1 13.22 16.30 1.24
N LYS A 2 14.03 16.40 0.21
CA LYS A 2 13.87 15.66 -1.05
C LYS A 2 14.81 14.46 -1.04
N CYS A 3 14.45 13.38 -1.74
CA CYS A 3 15.38 12.30 -2.03
C CYS A 3 16.50 12.86 -2.93
N PHE A 4 17.75 12.47 -2.67
CA PHE A 4 18.89 12.95 -3.46
C PHE A 4 18.99 12.28 -4.85
N ARG A 5 18.27 11.16 -5.05
CA ARG A 5 18.21 10.48 -6.34
C ARG A 5 17.06 11.06 -7.19
N GLU A 6 17.33 11.23 -8.48
CA GLU A 6 16.34 11.66 -9.47
C GLU A 6 15.79 10.45 -10.23
N ASP A 7 14.91 9.69 -9.56
CA ASP A 7 14.37 8.43 -10.08
C ASP A 7 12.85 8.26 -9.86
N GLY A 8 12.13 9.38 -9.83
CA GLY A 8 10.67 9.38 -9.71
C GLY A 8 10.15 9.39 -8.27
N VAL A 9 10.95 9.13 -7.22
CA VAL A 9 10.48 9.18 -5.82
C VAL A 9 9.98 10.58 -5.45
N ASN A 10 10.72 11.62 -5.83
CA ASN A 10 10.33 13.00 -5.55
C ASN A 10 9.04 13.38 -6.28
N GLU A 11 8.90 12.99 -7.55
CA GLU A 11 7.68 13.21 -8.33
C GLU A 11 6.47 12.50 -7.72
N PHE A 12 6.64 11.24 -7.33
CA PHE A 12 5.60 10.48 -6.63
C PHE A 12 5.18 11.18 -5.33
N VAL A 13 6.12 11.63 -4.51
CA VAL A 13 5.83 12.34 -3.25
C VAL A 13 5.03 13.62 -3.50
N GLU A 14 5.34 14.37 -4.57
CA GLU A 14 4.54 15.55 -4.92
C GLU A 14 3.11 15.19 -5.32
N LYS A 15 2.92 14.16 -6.15
CA LYS A 15 1.59 13.63 -6.51
C LYS A 15 0.83 13.06 -5.30
N ALA A 16 1.54 12.43 -4.38
CA ALA A 16 0.95 11.85 -3.18
C ALA A 16 0.32 12.89 -2.23
N LYS A 17 0.70 14.16 -2.32
CA LYS A 17 0.10 15.24 -1.52
C LYS A 17 -1.40 15.38 -1.77
N THR A 18 -1.82 15.20 -3.01
CA THR A 18 -3.22 15.36 -3.46
C THR A 18 -3.97 14.05 -3.63
N ALA A 19 -3.28 12.92 -3.45
CA ALA A 19 -3.92 11.60 -3.49
C ALA A 19 -4.64 11.30 -2.17
N ASP A 20 -5.82 10.69 -2.25
CA ASP A 20 -6.63 10.32 -1.09
C ASP A 20 -6.41 8.88 -0.63
N GLY A 21 -5.81 8.03 -1.47
CA GLY A 21 -5.47 6.65 -1.16
C GLY A 21 -4.42 6.09 -2.12
N PHE A 22 -3.88 4.91 -1.79
CA PHE A 22 -2.76 4.31 -2.53
C PHE A 22 -2.98 2.83 -2.77
N VAL A 23 -2.61 2.38 -3.98
CA VAL A 23 -2.49 0.96 -4.30
C VAL A 23 -1.10 0.72 -4.88
N PHE A 24 -0.33 -0.18 -4.26
CA PHE A 24 0.98 -0.57 -4.75
C PHE A 24 0.95 -2.01 -5.26
N GLY A 25 1.45 -2.21 -6.47
CA GLY A 25 1.50 -3.51 -7.12
C GLY A 25 2.94 -4.02 -7.27
N SER A 26 3.14 -5.32 -7.09
CA SER A 26 4.44 -5.95 -7.31
C SER A 26 4.31 -7.35 -7.89
N PRO A 27 5.17 -7.72 -8.86
CA PRO A 27 5.44 -9.13 -9.11
C PRO A 27 6.15 -9.75 -7.90
N VAL A 28 6.03 -11.07 -7.79
CA VAL A 28 6.72 -11.85 -6.76
C VAL A 28 8.04 -12.40 -7.31
N HIS A 29 9.15 -12.05 -6.67
CA HIS A 29 10.48 -12.55 -6.97
C HIS A 29 11.09 -13.17 -5.70
N TYR A 30 11.51 -14.44 -5.76
CA TYR A 30 12.09 -15.15 -4.60
C TYR A 30 11.23 -15.04 -3.32
N ALA A 31 9.90 -15.21 -3.47
CA ALA A 31 8.93 -15.07 -2.39
C ALA A 31 8.93 -13.69 -1.69
N SER A 32 9.30 -12.64 -2.42
CA SER A 32 9.36 -11.25 -1.94
C SER A 32 8.77 -10.32 -2.97
N ALA A 33 8.41 -9.12 -2.57
CA ALA A 33 8.11 -8.05 -3.50
C ALA A 33 9.37 -7.67 -4.30
N SER A 34 9.19 -7.11 -5.49
CA SER A 34 10.30 -6.65 -6.31
C SER A 34 11.19 -5.65 -5.54
N GLY A 35 12.52 -5.81 -5.63
CA GLY A 35 13.48 -4.88 -5.05
C GLY A 35 13.32 -3.43 -5.54
N MET A 36 12.77 -3.24 -6.74
CA MET A 36 12.46 -1.90 -7.26
C MET A 36 11.37 -1.23 -6.42
N ILE A 37 10.26 -1.92 -6.14
CA ILE A 37 9.16 -1.34 -5.38
C ILE A 37 9.56 -1.12 -3.92
N THR A 38 10.24 -2.07 -3.28
CA THR A 38 10.67 -1.91 -1.88
C THR A 38 11.65 -0.77 -1.72
N SER A 39 12.67 -0.69 -2.57
CA SER A 39 13.65 0.40 -2.59
C SER A 39 13.00 1.78 -2.86
N PHE A 40 11.94 1.82 -3.66
CA PHE A 40 11.16 3.03 -3.91
C PHE A 40 10.34 3.42 -2.68
N LEU A 41 9.58 2.48 -2.11
CA LEU A 41 8.72 2.71 -0.95
C LEU A 41 9.52 3.06 0.30
N ASP A 42 10.66 2.40 0.55
CA ASP A 42 11.56 2.73 1.67
C ASP A 42 11.90 4.22 1.68
N ARG A 43 12.27 4.78 0.54
CA ARG A 43 12.65 6.18 0.43
C ARG A 43 11.46 7.13 0.50
N ALA A 44 10.35 6.77 -0.15
CA ALA A 44 9.14 7.60 -0.14
C ALA A 44 8.55 7.69 1.27
N PHE A 45 8.37 6.55 1.94
CA PHE A 45 7.75 6.48 3.25
C PHE A 45 8.68 6.97 4.37
N TYR A 46 9.97 6.61 4.35
CA TYR A 46 10.92 7.10 5.34
C TYR A 46 11.05 8.63 5.32
N GLY A 47 11.11 9.21 4.12
CA GLY A 47 11.29 10.65 3.96
C GLY A 47 10.03 11.48 4.23
N LYS A 48 8.83 10.88 4.09
CA LYS A 48 7.55 11.60 4.07
C LYS A 48 6.39 10.84 4.73
N SER A 49 6.67 10.07 5.78
CA SER A 49 5.67 9.23 6.46
C SER A 49 4.38 9.97 6.85
N ALA A 50 4.49 11.20 7.32
CA ALA A 50 3.34 12.01 7.73
C ALA A 50 2.37 12.32 6.56
N LEU A 51 2.85 12.31 5.32
CA LEU A 51 2.03 12.56 4.12
C LEU A 51 1.00 11.45 3.87
N PHE A 52 1.32 10.23 4.27
CA PHE A 52 0.52 9.03 4.03
C PHE A 52 -0.47 8.72 5.15
N GLN A 53 -0.25 9.30 6.32
CA GLN A 53 -1.04 9.02 7.53
C GLN A 53 -2.52 9.29 7.30
N GLY A 54 -3.36 8.33 7.74
CA GLY A 54 -4.83 8.42 7.60
C GLY A 54 -5.38 8.18 6.20
N LYS A 55 -4.52 8.08 5.19
CA LYS A 55 -4.93 7.75 3.82
C LYS A 55 -5.00 6.23 3.63
N PRO A 56 -6.07 5.68 3.07
CA PRO A 56 -6.18 4.25 2.81
C PRO A 56 -5.09 3.73 1.89
N GLY A 57 -4.58 2.54 2.21
CA GLY A 57 -3.57 1.86 1.41
C GLY A 57 -3.93 0.40 1.14
N ALA A 58 -3.56 -0.09 -0.02
CA ALA A 58 -3.65 -1.50 -0.37
C ALA A 58 -2.43 -1.93 -1.17
N CYS A 59 -2.08 -3.21 -1.10
CA CYS A 59 -1.15 -3.78 -2.04
C CYS A 59 -1.80 -4.92 -2.82
N VAL A 60 -1.28 -5.14 -4.03
CA VAL A 60 -1.65 -6.25 -4.89
C VAL A 60 -0.38 -6.96 -5.36
N VAL A 61 -0.40 -8.28 -5.41
CA VAL A 61 0.76 -9.05 -5.85
C VAL A 61 0.38 -10.02 -6.96
N SER A 62 1.30 -10.23 -7.88
CA SER A 62 1.14 -11.18 -8.97
C SER A 62 2.25 -12.20 -8.93
N CYS A 63 1.91 -13.48 -8.98
CA CYS A 63 2.89 -14.55 -9.08
C CYS A 63 2.39 -15.69 -9.97
N ARG A 64 3.33 -16.43 -10.54
CA ARG A 64 2.98 -17.62 -11.31
C ARG A 64 2.43 -18.74 -10.41
N ARG A 65 2.99 -18.94 -9.21
CA ARG A 65 2.64 -20.07 -8.36
C ARG A 65 2.73 -19.80 -6.85
N GLY A 66 3.90 -19.45 -6.33
CA GLY A 66 4.14 -19.38 -4.87
C GLY A 66 4.85 -18.10 -4.45
N GLY A 67 4.80 -17.80 -3.13
CA GLY A 67 5.46 -16.65 -2.52
C GLY A 67 4.61 -15.38 -2.47
N ALA A 68 3.38 -15.40 -2.97
CA ALA A 68 2.50 -14.22 -2.95
C ALA A 68 2.22 -13.71 -1.54
N SER A 69 1.89 -14.60 -0.58
CA SER A 69 1.59 -14.20 0.80
C SER A 69 2.76 -13.48 1.47
N ALA A 70 3.99 -13.96 1.29
CA ALA A 70 5.17 -13.31 1.86
C ALA A 70 5.41 -11.92 1.27
N ALA A 71 5.25 -11.76 -0.04
CA ALA A 71 5.36 -10.45 -0.70
C ALA A 71 4.22 -9.50 -0.28
N PHE A 72 3.01 -10.02 -0.14
CA PHE A 72 1.84 -9.28 0.34
C PHE A 72 2.06 -8.76 1.76
N ASP A 73 2.51 -9.61 2.69
CA ASP A 73 2.82 -9.22 4.07
C ASP A 73 3.92 -8.16 4.13
N GLN A 74 4.94 -8.29 3.29
CA GLN A 74 6.02 -7.32 3.21
C GLN A 74 5.49 -5.93 2.83
N LEU A 75 4.63 -5.83 1.83
CA LEU A 75 4.09 -4.56 1.36
C LEU A 75 3.11 -3.94 2.36
N ASN A 76 2.30 -4.74 3.06
CA ASN A 76 1.38 -4.24 4.06
C ASN A 76 2.07 -3.55 5.25
N LYS A 77 3.33 -3.88 5.54
CA LYS A 77 4.09 -3.23 6.62
C LYS A 77 4.31 -1.73 6.38
N TYR A 78 4.38 -1.29 5.13
CA TYR A 78 4.47 0.14 4.81
C TYR A 78 3.23 0.90 5.27
N PHE A 79 2.06 0.32 5.12
CA PHE A 79 0.81 0.95 5.54
C PHE A 79 0.67 0.97 7.06
N THR A 80 0.91 -0.18 7.69
CA THR A 80 0.68 -0.34 9.14
C THR A 80 1.59 0.55 9.98
N ILE A 81 2.89 0.66 9.63
CA ILE A 81 3.82 1.54 10.37
C ILE A 81 3.49 3.03 10.18
N ASN A 82 2.79 3.39 9.10
CA ASN A 82 2.46 4.77 8.77
C ASN A 82 1.03 5.19 9.16
N CYS A 83 0.35 4.41 10.01
CA CYS A 83 -1.02 4.68 10.45
C CYS A 83 -2.01 4.85 9.27
N MET A 84 -1.84 4.06 8.23
CA MET A 84 -2.74 4.02 7.09
C MET A 84 -3.78 2.91 7.29
N PRO A 85 -5.07 3.17 7.09
CA PRO A 85 -6.05 2.10 7.01
C PRO A 85 -5.71 1.13 5.88
N VAL A 86 -5.53 -0.16 6.19
CA VAL A 86 -5.27 -1.18 5.17
C VAL A 86 -6.59 -1.64 4.58
N VAL A 87 -6.74 -1.51 3.27
CA VAL A 87 -7.96 -1.93 2.58
C VAL A 87 -7.85 -3.40 2.23
N SER A 88 -8.79 -4.18 2.73
CA SER A 88 -8.92 -5.60 2.43
C SER A 88 -9.88 -5.85 1.26
N SER A 89 -9.82 -7.03 0.69
CA SER A 89 -10.84 -7.61 -0.18
C SER A 89 -11.52 -8.77 0.53
N GLN A 90 -11.99 -9.75 -0.21
CA GLN A 90 -12.56 -11.00 0.31
C GLN A 90 -11.52 -12.11 0.51
N TYR A 91 -10.31 -11.91 0.03
CA TYR A 91 -9.15 -12.79 0.16
C TYR A 91 -7.87 -11.96 0.16
N TRP A 92 -6.68 -12.57 0.20
CA TRP A 92 -5.44 -11.83 0.00
C TRP A 92 -5.37 -11.26 -1.42
N ASN A 93 -4.91 -10.03 -1.56
CA ASN A 93 -4.94 -9.31 -2.83
C ASN A 93 -3.85 -9.82 -3.77
N GLN A 94 -4.09 -10.97 -4.35
CA GLN A 94 -3.15 -11.64 -5.26
C GLN A 94 -3.84 -12.15 -6.52
N VAL A 95 -3.07 -12.26 -7.59
CA VAL A 95 -3.47 -12.90 -8.84
C VAL A 95 -2.39 -13.87 -9.29
N HIS A 96 -2.78 -14.91 -10.01
CA HIS A 96 -1.89 -15.94 -10.51
C HIS A 96 -1.89 -15.99 -12.03
N GLY A 97 -0.71 -16.18 -12.62
CA GLY A 97 -0.51 -16.32 -14.04
C GLY A 97 0.93 -16.01 -14.41
N ASN A 98 1.38 -16.61 -15.51
CA ASN A 98 2.70 -16.36 -16.07
C ASN A 98 2.66 -15.28 -17.18
N THR A 99 1.47 -15.06 -17.74
CA THR A 99 1.20 -14.03 -18.75
C THR A 99 -0.04 -13.22 -18.36
N PRO A 100 -0.24 -12.03 -18.94
CA PRO A 100 -1.48 -11.27 -18.74
C PRO A 100 -2.75 -12.03 -19.10
N GLU A 101 -2.67 -12.90 -20.11
CA GLU A 101 -3.79 -13.73 -20.58
C GLU A 101 -4.14 -14.81 -19.54
N GLU A 102 -3.14 -15.42 -18.92
CA GLU A 102 -3.35 -16.38 -17.83
C GLU A 102 -3.92 -15.69 -16.58
N VAL A 103 -3.43 -14.52 -16.22
CA VAL A 103 -3.98 -13.73 -15.09
C VAL A 103 -5.46 -13.42 -15.28
N LYS A 104 -5.90 -13.13 -16.51
CA LYS A 104 -7.33 -12.93 -16.82
C LYS A 104 -8.18 -14.18 -16.61
N GLN A 105 -7.58 -15.37 -16.64
CA GLN A 105 -8.25 -16.65 -16.38
C GLN A 105 -8.30 -17.00 -14.87
N ASP A 106 -7.53 -16.32 -14.05
CA ASP A 106 -7.64 -16.40 -12.59
C ASP A 106 -8.89 -15.66 -12.12
N LEU A 107 -10.05 -16.32 -12.25
CA LEU A 107 -11.35 -15.70 -11.94
C LEU A 107 -11.47 -15.31 -10.49
N GLU A 108 -10.88 -16.07 -9.56
CA GLU A 108 -10.87 -15.76 -8.12
C GLU A 108 -10.01 -14.53 -7.83
N GLY A 109 -8.78 -14.48 -8.36
CA GLY A 109 -7.91 -13.32 -8.22
C GLY A 109 -8.51 -12.07 -8.84
N MET A 110 -9.12 -12.17 -10.02
CA MET A 110 -9.82 -11.05 -10.67
C MET A 110 -11.05 -10.58 -9.88
N GLN A 111 -11.77 -11.49 -9.24
CA GLN A 111 -12.87 -11.14 -8.33
C GLN A 111 -12.34 -10.40 -7.09
N THR A 112 -11.25 -10.91 -6.51
CA THR A 112 -10.56 -10.28 -5.38
C THR A 112 -10.14 -8.84 -5.72
N MET A 113 -9.58 -8.59 -6.91
CA MET A 113 -9.21 -7.25 -7.35
C MET A 113 -10.42 -6.30 -7.49
N ARG A 114 -11.54 -6.79 -8.03
CA ARG A 114 -12.78 -5.99 -8.11
C ARG A 114 -13.33 -5.66 -6.73
N THR A 115 -13.33 -6.62 -5.82
CA THR A 115 -13.76 -6.41 -4.43
C THR A 115 -12.87 -5.40 -3.72
N LEU A 116 -11.54 -5.50 -3.90
CA LEU A 116 -10.61 -4.51 -3.38
C LEU A 116 -10.92 -3.10 -3.87
N GLY A 117 -11.16 -2.94 -5.18
CA GLY A 117 -11.52 -1.64 -5.76
C GLY A 117 -12.82 -1.06 -5.17
N ASN A 118 -13.84 -1.91 -4.99
CA ASN A 118 -15.10 -1.51 -4.38
C ASN A 118 -14.92 -1.10 -2.90
N ASN A 119 -14.14 -1.88 -2.15
CA ASN A 119 -13.87 -1.59 -0.74
C ASN A 119 -13.04 -0.30 -0.57
N MET A 120 -12.07 -0.06 -1.45
CA MET A 120 -11.30 1.19 -1.47
C MET A 120 -12.23 2.38 -1.74
N ALA A 121 -13.08 2.28 -2.75
CA ALA A 121 -14.02 3.34 -3.09
C ALA A 121 -15.03 3.60 -1.95
N TRP A 122 -15.53 2.56 -1.31
CA TRP A 122 -16.42 2.69 -0.14
C TRP A 122 -15.71 3.39 1.02
N LEU A 123 -14.50 2.98 1.36
CA LEU A 123 -13.73 3.58 2.46
C LEU A 123 -13.39 5.05 2.20
N LEU A 124 -12.96 5.38 0.98
CA LEU A 124 -12.69 6.77 0.59
C LEU A 124 -13.91 7.66 0.72
N LYS A 125 -15.08 7.20 0.25
CA LYS A 125 -16.35 7.93 0.42
C LYS A 125 -16.73 8.08 1.89
N GLY A 126 -16.51 7.03 2.70
CA GLY A 126 -16.75 7.09 4.15
C GLY A 126 -15.86 8.11 4.84
N ILE A 127 -14.58 8.19 4.49
CA ILE A 127 -13.64 9.18 5.03
C ILE A 127 -14.07 10.60 4.62
N GLU A 128 -14.46 10.79 3.37
CA GLU A 128 -14.92 12.09 2.86
C GLU A 128 -16.18 12.55 3.59
N ALA A 129 -17.18 11.67 3.71
CA ALA A 129 -18.40 11.96 4.46
C ALA A 129 -18.13 12.24 5.95
N GLY A 130 -17.22 11.50 6.57
CA GLY A 130 -16.78 11.75 7.94
C GLY A 130 -16.14 13.13 8.10
N LYS A 131 -15.24 13.51 7.20
CA LYS A 131 -14.64 14.85 7.20
C LYS A 131 -15.68 15.95 7.07
N ALA A 132 -16.67 15.78 6.17
CA ALA A 132 -17.77 16.73 5.99
C ALA A 132 -18.65 16.84 7.26
N ALA A 133 -18.76 15.76 8.04
CA ALA A 133 -19.47 15.73 9.33
C ALA A 133 -18.59 16.18 10.52
N GLY A 134 -17.38 16.67 10.30
CA GLY A 134 -16.47 17.15 11.35
C GLY A 134 -15.64 16.06 12.03
N VAL A 135 -15.62 14.83 11.53
CA VAL A 135 -14.77 13.76 12.04
C VAL A 135 -13.38 13.90 11.46
N SER A 136 -12.41 14.23 12.30
CA SER A 136 -10.99 14.33 11.93
C SER A 136 -10.25 13.03 12.20
N PHE A 137 -9.15 12.82 11.48
CA PHE A 137 -8.21 11.76 11.81
C PHE A 137 -7.55 12.07 13.16
N PRO A 138 -7.37 11.07 14.06
CA PRO A 138 -6.79 11.29 15.38
C PRO A 138 -5.38 11.87 15.32
N GLU A 139 -5.07 12.81 16.21
CA GLU A 139 -3.70 13.27 16.38
C GLU A 139 -2.81 12.17 16.98
N ARG A 140 -1.58 12.10 16.49
CA ARG A 140 -0.61 11.17 17.05
C ARG A 140 0.01 11.75 18.33
N GLU A 141 0.10 10.91 19.34
CA GLU A 141 0.92 11.22 20.50
C GLU A 141 2.39 11.42 20.13
N PRO A 142 3.15 12.21 20.89
CA PRO A 142 4.60 12.28 20.76
C PRO A 142 5.24 10.89 20.86
N ALA A 143 6.14 10.59 19.94
CA ALA A 143 6.74 9.27 19.86
C ALA A 143 7.56 8.93 21.11
N GLN A 144 7.17 7.90 21.83
CA GLN A 144 7.96 7.27 22.89
C GLN A 144 8.95 6.30 22.25
N LYS A 145 10.22 6.39 22.61
CA LYS A 145 11.25 5.47 22.13
C LYS A 145 11.77 4.63 23.27
N THR A 146 11.59 3.34 23.18
CA THR A 146 12.17 2.38 24.10
C THR A 146 13.43 1.77 23.48
N ASN A 147 14.56 1.88 24.14
CA ASN A 147 15.81 1.26 23.74
C ASN A 147 16.46 0.60 24.96
N PHE A 148 16.51 -0.72 24.97
CA PHE A 148 17.15 -1.51 26.02
C PHE A 148 18.60 -1.89 25.69
N ILE A 149 19.12 -1.51 24.53
CA ILE A 149 20.51 -1.73 24.14
C ILE A 149 21.34 -0.58 24.73
N ARG A 150 22.26 -0.91 25.62
CA ARG A 150 23.18 0.02 26.29
C ARG A 150 24.60 -0.22 25.82
#